data_9073063639ddf1ed8e43f5120f85da53
#
_entry.id   9073063639ddf1ed8e43f5120f85da53
#
_cell.length_a   1.000
_cell.length_b   1.000
_cell.length_c   1.000
_cell.angle_alpha   90.00
_cell.angle_beta   90.00
_cell.angle_gamma   90.00
#
_symmetry.space_group_name_H-M   'P 1'
#
loop_
_entity.id
_entity.type
_entity.pdbx_description
1 polymer ?
#
loop_
_entity_poly.entity_id
_entity_poly.type
_entity_poly.pdbx_seq_one_letter_code
_entity_poly.pdbx_strand_id
1 'polypeptide(L)'
;MSVVNFEGTLTEETSRADKTFAFKGPAKYTDILTGSSVEAANIANNHSKDYGTKSQEDTIKNLSNAGIATFGYENVVVVDVKGIKVGLTGIYELAEHEQKATQIKENIQALKDAGAQIIIVNFHWGIEKEYTPNATQKKLAHLAIDE
;
A
#
# COMPACT_ATOMS: atom_id res chain seq x y z
N MET A 1 -0.26 -7.29 15.05
CA MET A 1 0.03 -6.28 14.03
C MET A 1 -1.22 -6.05 13.21
N SER A 2 -1.62 -4.80 13.07
CA SER A 2 -2.74 -4.37 12.23
C SER A 2 -2.22 -3.64 11.00
N VAL A 3 -2.69 -4.04 9.83
CA VAL A 3 -2.32 -3.45 8.53
C VAL A 3 -3.58 -2.91 7.88
N VAL A 4 -3.52 -1.70 7.32
CA VAL A 4 -4.64 -1.07 6.64
C VAL A 4 -4.28 -0.64 5.22
N ASN A 5 -5.27 -0.56 4.34
CA ASN A 5 -5.17 0.22 3.12
C ASN A 5 -5.49 1.68 3.45
N PHE A 6 -4.50 2.57 3.35
CA PHE A 6 -4.71 4.00 3.58
C PHE A 6 -5.10 4.67 2.27
N GLU A 7 -6.39 4.84 2.06
CA GLU A 7 -6.97 5.32 0.80
C GLU A 7 -7.32 6.80 0.89
N GLY A 8 -6.32 7.64 0.66
CA GLY A 8 -6.43 9.09 0.74
C GLY A 8 -5.08 9.76 0.97
N THR A 9 -5.11 11.06 1.32
CA THR A 9 -3.91 11.85 1.56
C THR A 9 -3.96 12.61 2.87
N LEU A 10 -2.84 12.70 3.58
CA LEU A 10 -2.63 13.54 4.75
C LEU A 10 -1.71 14.70 4.37
N THR A 11 -2.29 15.82 3.94
CA THR A 11 -1.54 16.93 3.35
C THR A 11 -2.29 18.26 3.49
N GLU A 12 -1.56 19.35 3.40
CA GLU A 12 -2.13 20.69 3.25
C GLU A 12 -2.22 21.13 1.77
N GLU A 13 -1.80 20.30 0.81
CA GLU A 13 -1.89 20.60 -0.62
C GLU A 13 -3.34 20.88 -1.04
N THR A 14 -3.49 21.83 -1.97
CA THR A 14 -4.80 22.29 -2.44
C THR A 14 -5.08 21.92 -3.91
N SER A 15 -4.06 21.53 -4.65
CA SER A 15 -4.16 21.17 -6.07
C SER A 15 -4.81 19.81 -6.23
N ARG A 16 -6.13 19.78 -6.23
CA ARG A 16 -6.95 18.55 -6.36
C ARG A 16 -6.83 17.94 -7.75
N ALA A 17 -6.64 16.64 -7.84
CA ALA A 17 -6.71 15.91 -9.11
C ALA A 17 -8.12 16.02 -9.74
N ASP A 18 -8.18 16.02 -11.06
CA ASP A 18 -9.43 16.03 -11.81
C ASP A 18 -10.09 14.63 -11.82
N LYS A 19 -10.81 14.35 -10.75
CA LYS A 19 -11.53 13.07 -10.52
C LYS A 19 -12.76 13.32 -9.63
N THR A 20 -13.76 12.45 -9.74
CA THR A 20 -15.01 12.58 -9.00
C THR A 20 -14.81 12.62 -7.49
N PHE A 21 -14.01 11.70 -6.97
CA PHE A 21 -13.71 11.58 -5.55
C PHE A 21 -12.22 11.81 -5.30
N ALA A 22 -11.90 12.70 -4.36
CA ALA A 22 -10.55 12.94 -3.90
C ALA A 22 -10.58 13.15 -2.38
N PHE A 23 -9.70 12.43 -1.68
CA PHE A 23 -9.71 12.34 -0.23
C PHE A 23 -8.50 13.02 0.38
N LYS A 24 -8.77 13.93 1.34
CA LYS A 24 -7.74 14.65 2.07
C LYS A 24 -8.13 14.79 3.54
N GLY A 25 -7.14 14.62 4.41
CA GLY A 25 -7.24 14.91 5.83
C GLY A 25 -6.01 15.68 6.31
N PRO A 26 -6.11 16.35 7.47
CA PRO A 26 -4.96 16.96 8.11
C PRO A 26 -4.04 15.89 8.72
N ALA A 27 -2.75 16.22 8.91
CA ALA A 27 -1.74 15.32 9.49
C ALA A 27 -2.19 14.68 10.82
N LYS A 28 -2.92 15.42 11.66
CA LYS A 28 -3.43 14.92 12.96
C LYS A 28 -4.35 13.70 12.87
N TYR A 29 -4.86 13.36 11.69
CA TYR A 29 -5.67 12.14 11.53
C TYR A 29 -4.85 10.85 11.65
N THR A 30 -3.52 10.94 11.70
CA THR A 30 -2.67 9.83 12.16
C THR A 30 -3.04 9.35 13.56
N ASP A 31 -3.60 10.21 14.43
CA ASP A 31 -4.04 9.86 15.78
C ASP A 31 -5.16 8.79 15.76
N ILE A 32 -5.98 8.78 14.71
CA ILE A 32 -7.03 7.76 14.52
C ILE A 32 -6.38 6.39 14.33
N LEU A 33 -5.33 6.32 13.52
CA LEU A 33 -4.63 5.07 13.23
C LEU A 33 -3.84 4.57 14.44
N THR A 34 -3.07 5.44 15.08
CA THR A 34 -2.30 5.09 16.28
C THR A 34 -3.20 4.71 17.44
N GLY A 35 -4.31 5.43 17.64
CA GLY A 35 -5.32 5.10 18.64
C GLY A 35 -6.07 3.79 18.39
N SER A 36 -6.05 3.31 17.14
CA SER A 36 -6.61 2.03 16.72
C SER A 36 -5.57 0.90 16.60
N SER A 37 -4.36 1.12 17.11
CA SER A 37 -3.25 0.15 17.07
C SER A 37 -2.93 -0.32 15.64
N VAL A 38 -2.88 0.62 14.69
CA VAL A 38 -2.42 0.38 13.32
C VAL A 38 -0.91 0.58 13.27
N GLU A 39 -0.17 -0.45 12.87
CA GLU A 39 1.29 -0.44 12.78
C GLU A 39 1.82 -0.24 11.36
N ALA A 40 1.03 -0.61 10.34
CA ALA A 40 1.45 -0.47 8.95
C ALA A 40 0.31 -0.06 8.02
N ALA A 41 0.63 0.74 6.98
CA ALA A 41 -0.31 1.27 6.02
C ALA A 41 0.17 1.05 4.57
N ASN A 42 -0.67 0.38 3.78
CA ASN A 42 -0.51 0.31 2.33
C ASN A 42 -0.93 1.64 1.70
N ILE A 43 -0.04 2.22 0.89
CA ILE A 43 -0.30 3.45 0.14
C ILE A 43 -0.46 3.21 -1.37
N ALA A 44 -0.38 1.96 -1.83
CA ALA A 44 -0.53 1.62 -3.25
C ALA A 44 -2.00 1.49 -3.62
N ASN A 45 -2.63 2.62 -3.95
CA ASN A 45 -4.03 2.69 -4.36
C ASN A 45 -4.31 3.93 -5.25
N ASN A 46 -5.52 4.01 -5.80
CA ASN A 46 -5.93 5.09 -6.71
C ASN A 46 -6.11 6.45 -6.03
N HIS A 47 -6.10 6.53 -4.71
CA HIS A 47 -6.28 7.77 -3.94
C HIS A 47 -4.98 8.30 -3.32
N SER A 48 -3.85 7.63 -3.51
CA SER A 48 -2.58 8.03 -2.92
C SER A 48 -2.03 9.37 -3.42
N LYS A 49 -2.49 9.85 -4.58
CA LYS A 49 -2.07 11.10 -5.22
C LYS A 49 -3.24 12.04 -5.51
N ASP A 50 -4.28 12.03 -4.72
CA ASP A 50 -5.48 12.83 -4.94
C ASP A 50 -5.23 14.35 -4.98
N TYR A 51 -4.13 14.79 -4.38
CA TYR A 51 -3.65 16.17 -4.42
C TYR A 51 -2.21 16.28 -4.96
N GLY A 52 -1.88 15.38 -5.91
CA GLY A 52 -0.58 15.35 -6.60
C GLY A 52 0.50 14.54 -5.84
N THR A 53 1.68 14.46 -6.44
CA THR A 53 2.80 13.68 -5.89
C THR A 53 3.21 14.17 -4.50
N LYS A 54 3.21 15.49 -4.29
CA LYS A 54 3.55 16.08 -3.00
C LYS A 54 2.63 15.61 -1.88
N SER A 55 1.35 15.43 -2.16
CA SER A 55 0.39 14.91 -1.17
C SER A 55 0.68 13.47 -0.74
N GLN A 56 1.20 12.65 -1.64
CA GLN A 56 1.67 11.30 -1.30
C GLN A 56 2.90 11.34 -0.41
N GLU A 57 3.89 12.18 -0.75
CA GLU A 57 5.09 12.39 0.07
C GLU A 57 4.75 12.88 1.48
N ASP A 58 3.84 13.85 1.59
CA ASP A 58 3.35 14.35 2.88
C ASP A 58 2.67 13.25 3.68
N THR A 59 1.85 12.43 3.02
CA THR A 59 1.17 11.29 3.66
C THR A 59 2.16 10.29 4.24
N ILE A 60 3.17 9.88 3.45
CA ILE A 60 4.23 8.98 3.89
C ILE A 60 4.96 9.57 5.09
N LYS A 61 5.35 10.85 5.00
CA LYS A 61 6.04 11.56 6.08
C LYS A 61 5.19 11.62 7.37
N ASN A 62 3.90 11.95 7.25
CA ASN A 62 3.01 12.06 8.41
C ASN A 62 2.78 10.71 9.07
N LEU A 63 2.57 9.65 8.30
CA LEU A 63 2.45 8.28 8.82
C LEU A 63 3.75 7.82 9.50
N SER A 64 4.90 8.05 8.87
CA SER A 64 6.21 7.71 9.44
C SER A 64 6.49 8.45 10.75
N ASN A 65 6.17 9.75 10.81
CA ASN A 65 6.31 10.55 12.04
C ASN A 65 5.42 10.03 13.18
N ALA A 66 4.30 9.41 12.86
CA ALA A 66 3.41 8.76 13.82
C ALA A 66 3.83 7.31 14.18
N GLY A 67 4.97 6.83 13.64
CA GLY A 67 5.47 5.48 13.89
C GLY A 67 4.75 4.38 13.09
N ILE A 68 3.99 4.75 12.06
CA ILE A 68 3.29 3.81 11.19
C ILE A 68 4.18 3.51 9.98
N ALA A 69 4.52 2.24 9.78
CA ALA A 69 5.28 1.80 8.63
C ALA A 69 4.45 1.94 7.34
N THR A 70 5.01 2.55 6.30
CA THR A 70 4.35 2.69 5.00
C THR A 70 4.97 1.75 3.98
N PHE A 71 4.15 1.14 3.16
CA PHE A 71 4.58 0.27 2.07
C PHE A 71 3.63 0.41 0.87
N GLY A 72 4.09 -0.06 -0.28
CA GLY A 72 3.32 -0.04 -1.53
C GLY A 72 4.11 0.54 -2.69
N TYR A 73 3.71 0.19 -3.89
CA TYR A 73 4.49 0.37 -5.11
C TYR A 73 5.83 -0.38 -5.00
N GLU A 74 6.97 0.27 -5.24
CA GLU A 74 8.32 -0.29 -5.09
C GLU A 74 8.81 -0.32 -3.64
N ASN A 75 8.10 0.39 -2.73
CA ASN A 75 8.48 0.45 -1.33
C ASN A 75 7.99 -0.80 -0.58
N VAL A 76 8.90 -1.58 -0.06
CA VAL A 76 8.65 -2.74 0.78
C VAL A 76 9.16 -2.50 2.19
N VAL A 77 8.57 -3.14 3.18
CA VAL A 77 9.01 -3.02 4.58
C VAL A 77 9.01 -4.38 5.28
N VAL A 78 9.98 -4.60 6.15
CA VAL A 78 10.01 -5.74 7.07
C VAL A 78 9.79 -5.24 8.48
N VAL A 79 8.80 -5.78 9.17
CA VAL A 79 8.50 -5.46 10.58
C VAL A 79 8.70 -6.70 11.45
N ASP A 80 9.25 -6.50 12.65
CA ASP A 80 9.34 -7.58 13.64
C ASP A 80 8.02 -7.68 14.42
N VAL A 81 7.42 -8.86 14.38
CA VAL A 81 6.18 -9.17 15.10
C VAL A 81 6.47 -10.32 16.04
N LYS A 82 6.82 -10.01 17.28
CA LYS A 82 7.13 -11.00 18.32
C LYS A 82 8.24 -11.97 17.91
N GLY A 83 9.29 -11.44 17.28
CA GLY A 83 10.44 -12.21 16.82
C GLY A 83 10.28 -12.85 15.44
N ILE A 84 9.16 -12.63 14.76
CA ILE A 84 8.94 -13.08 13.39
C ILE A 84 9.05 -11.87 12.46
N LYS A 85 9.92 -11.98 11.46
CA LYS A 85 10.08 -10.95 10.42
C LYS A 85 8.97 -11.06 9.38
N VAL A 86 8.07 -10.10 9.38
CA VAL A 86 6.94 -10.01 8.44
C VAL A 86 7.24 -8.97 7.38
N GLY A 87 7.34 -9.39 6.13
CA GLY A 87 7.50 -8.54 4.95
C GLY A 87 6.16 -8.06 4.42
N LEU A 88 6.06 -6.78 4.08
CA LEU A 88 4.85 -6.16 3.55
C LEU A 88 5.15 -5.52 2.20
N THR A 89 4.30 -5.79 1.21
CA THR A 89 4.30 -5.12 -0.09
C THR A 89 2.89 -4.82 -0.56
N GLY A 90 2.74 -3.74 -1.34
CA GLY A 90 1.46 -3.29 -1.88
C GLY A 90 1.51 -3.12 -3.39
N ILE A 91 0.55 -3.71 -4.09
CA ILE A 91 0.42 -3.67 -5.54
C ILE A 91 -0.87 -2.95 -5.91
N TYR A 92 -0.73 -1.84 -6.63
CA TYR A 92 -1.85 -1.13 -7.25
C TYR A 92 -1.97 -1.59 -8.70
N GLU A 93 -3.04 -2.35 -8.99
CA GLU A 93 -3.26 -2.94 -10.30
C GLU A 93 -4.67 -2.62 -10.80
N LEU A 94 -4.80 -1.59 -11.64
CA LEU A 94 -5.96 -1.31 -12.48
C LEU A 94 -5.58 -1.22 -13.96
N ALA A 95 -4.27 -1.26 -14.27
CA ALA A 95 -3.69 -1.23 -15.60
C ALA A 95 -2.26 -1.78 -15.56
N GLU A 96 -1.63 -1.93 -16.70
CA GLU A 96 -0.21 -2.30 -16.81
C GLU A 96 0.13 -3.68 -16.22
N HIS A 97 -0.71 -4.67 -16.49
CA HIS A 97 -0.65 -6.01 -15.91
C HIS A 97 0.73 -6.69 -15.99
N GLU A 98 1.44 -6.57 -17.12
CA GLU A 98 2.78 -7.18 -17.29
C GLU A 98 3.82 -6.54 -16.38
N GLN A 99 3.77 -5.22 -16.20
CA GLN A 99 4.67 -4.50 -15.30
C GLN A 99 4.40 -4.88 -13.84
N LYS A 100 3.13 -5.16 -13.48
CA LYS A 100 2.78 -5.59 -12.12
C LYS A 100 3.33 -6.98 -11.80
N ALA A 101 3.41 -7.88 -12.78
CA ALA A 101 4.07 -9.17 -12.60
C ALA A 101 5.56 -9.01 -12.23
N THR A 102 6.27 -8.13 -12.93
CA THR A 102 7.67 -7.81 -12.61
C THR A 102 7.79 -7.18 -11.20
N GLN A 103 6.97 -6.18 -10.89
CA GLN A 103 6.95 -5.53 -9.57
C GLN A 103 6.72 -6.52 -8.43
N ILE A 104 5.77 -7.47 -8.58
CA ILE A 104 5.51 -8.52 -7.59
C ILE A 104 6.79 -9.32 -7.31
N LYS A 105 7.46 -9.80 -8.36
CA LYS A 105 8.68 -10.61 -8.23
C LYS A 105 9.80 -9.84 -7.55
N GLU A 106 10.07 -8.63 -8.00
CA GLU A 106 11.11 -7.76 -7.44
C GLU A 106 10.85 -7.45 -5.97
N ASN A 107 9.62 -7.09 -5.61
CA ASN A 107 9.25 -6.79 -4.24
C ASN A 107 9.36 -8.02 -3.33
N ILE A 108 8.89 -9.19 -3.78
CA ILE A 108 8.99 -10.43 -3.02
C ILE A 108 10.48 -10.81 -2.83
N GLN A 109 11.29 -10.70 -3.88
CA GLN A 109 12.72 -10.99 -3.77
C GLN A 109 13.41 -10.05 -2.78
N ALA A 110 13.13 -8.75 -2.85
CA ALA A 110 13.67 -7.77 -1.90
C ALA A 110 13.30 -8.10 -0.43
N LEU A 111 12.06 -8.56 -0.20
CA LEU A 111 11.61 -8.98 1.12
C LEU A 111 12.31 -10.26 1.61
N LYS A 112 12.53 -11.24 0.73
CA LYS A 112 13.31 -12.45 1.03
C LYS A 112 14.74 -12.10 1.38
N ASP A 113 15.39 -11.23 0.61
CA ASP A 113 16.76 -10.77 0.83
C ASP A 113 16.89 -10.00 2.16
N ALA A 114 15.85 -9.28 2.56
CA ALA A 114 15.76 -8.62 3.87
C ALA A 114 15.46 -9.60 5.04
N GLY A 115 15.30 -10.89 4.75
CA GLY A 115 15.09 -11.96 5.71
C GLY A 115 13.66 -12.09 6.23
N ALA A 116 12.64 -11.66 5.46
CA ALA A 116 11.25 -11.88 5.80
C ALA A 116 10.95 -13.39 5.88
N GLN A 117 10.27 -13.80 6.95
CA GLN A 117 9.85 -15.18 7.19
C GLN A 117 8.40 -15.41 6.74
N ILE A 118 7.61 -14.36 6.75
CA ILE A 118 6.25 -14.29 6.20
C ILE A 118 6.19 -13.09 5.30
N ILE A 119 5.60 -13.23 4.12
CA ILE A 119 5.39 -12.12 3.19
C ILE A 119 3.89 -11.94 2.97
N ILE A 120 3.42 -10.71 3.18
CA ILE A 120 2.02 -10.31 2.94
C ILE A 120 2.00 -9.38 1.73
N VAL A 121 1.31 -9.80 0.67
CA VAL A 121 1.09 -9.02 -0.54
C VAL A 121 -0.32 -8.42 -0.51
N ASN A 122 -0.41 -7.11 -0.46
CA ASN A 122 -1.67 -6.38 -0.49
C ASN A 122 -1.97 -5.94 -1.92
N PHE A 123 -3.09 -6.35 -2.45
CA PHE A 123 -3.55 -5.91 -3.77
C PHE A 123 -4.66 -4.87 -3.66
N HIS A 124 -4.51 -3.75 -4.33
CA HIS A 124 -5.58 -2.80 -4.61
C HIS A 124 -5.91 -2.89 -6.10
N TRP A 125 -6.95 -3.65 -6.44
CA TRP A 125 -7.23 -4.09 -7.80
C TRP A 125 -8.70 -4.34 -8.09
N GLY A 126 -8.99 -4.72 -9.35
CA GLY A 126 -10.28 -5.20 -9.78
C GLY A 126 -11.21 -4.09 -10.27
N ILE A 127 -12.46 -4.46 -10.45
CA ILE A 127 -13.51 -3.58 -10.95
C ILE A 127 -14.54 -3.38 -9.83
N GLU A 128 -14.89 -2.13 -9.57
CA GLU A 128 -15.90 -1.81 -8.54
C GLU A 128 -17.21 -2.57 -8.80
N LYS A 129 -17.77 -3.13 -7.71
CA LYS A 129 -19.02 -3.90 -7.70
C LYS A 129 -18.97 -5.24 -8.43
N GLU A 130 -17.79 -5.67 -8.92
CA GLU A 130 -17.57 -7.02 -9.41
C GLU A 130 -17.14 -7.93 -8.27
N TYR A 131 -17.91 -8.99 -8.02
CA TYR A 131 -17.65 -9.93 -6.91
C TYR A 131 -16.91 -11.20 -7.37
N THR A 132 -16.72 -11.36 -8.68
CA THR A 132 -16.00 -12.49 -9.25
C THR A 132 -14.62 -12.03 -9.72
N PRO A 133 -13.52 -12.65 -9.24
CA PRO A 133 -12.18 -12.26 -9.66
C PRO A 133 -11.97 -12.54 -11.15
N ASN A 134 -11.42 -11.57 -11.87
CA ASN A 134 -11.06 -11.69 -13.28
C ASN A 134 -9.77 -12.52 -13.50
N ALA A 135 -9.42 -12.76 -14.75
CA ALA A 135 -8.25 -13.56 -15.11
C ALA A 135 -6.93 -12.94 -14.63
N THR A 136 -6.80 -11.61 -14.69
CA THR A 136 -5.62 -10.87 -14.21
C THR A 136 -5.43 -11.02 -12.71
N GLN A 137 -6.49 -10.84 -11.93
CA GLN A 137 -6.43 -11.01 -10.48
C GLN A 137 -5.97 -12.42 -10.12
N LYS A 138 -6.54 -13.47 -10.76
CA LYS A 138 -6.12 -14.85 -10.54
C LYS A 138 -4.66 -15.08 -10.90
N LYS A 139 -4.23 -14.61 -12.09
CA LYS A 139 -2.84 -14.74 -12.53
C LYS A 139 -1.84 -14.11 -11.57
N LEU A 140 -2.10 -12.86 -11.12
CA LEU A 140 -1.19 -12.15 -10.23
C LEU A 140 -1.21 -12.71 -8.80
N ALA A 141 -2.37 -13.19 -8.31
CA ALA A 141 -2.44 -13.86 -7.02
C ALA A 141 -1.63 -15.16 -7.00
N HIS A 142 -1.78 -16.00 -8.03
CA HIS A 142 -1.00 -17.24 -8.18
C HIS A 142 0.50 -16.92 -8.27
N LEU A 143 0.88 -15.93 -9.08
CA LEU A 143 2.26 -15.50 -9.17
C LEU A 143 2.84 -15.10 -7.80
N ALA A 144 2.11 -14.33 -7.01
CA ALA A 144 2.57 -13.90 -5.69
C ALA A 144 2.70 -15.05 -4.67
N ILE A 145 1.96 -16.14 -4.87
CA ILE A 145 2.04 -17.34 -4.01
C ILE A 145 3.21 -18.25 -4.45
N ASP A 146 3.46 -18.32 -5.76
CA ASP A 146 4.44 -19.23 -6.34
C ASP A 146 5.89 -18.68 -6.22
N GLU A 147 6.06 -17.35 -6.06
CA GLU A 147 7.36 -16.70 -5.81
C GLU A 147 7.76 -16.79 -4.35
#